data_b895445ae785067c9f39b3eb7549fb7a
#
_entry.id   b895445ae785067c9f39b3eb7549fb7a
#
_cell.length_a   1.000
_cell.length_b   1.000
_cell.length_c   1.000
_cell.angle_alpha   90.00
_cell.angle_beta   90.00
_cell.angle_gamma   90.00
#
_symmetry.space_group_name_H-M   'P 1'
#
loop_
_entity.id
_entity.type
_entity.pdbx_description
1 polymer ?
#
loop_
_entity_poly.entity_id
_entity_poly.type
_entity_poly.pdbx_seq_one_letter_code
_entity_poly.pdbx_strand_id
1 'polypeptide(L)'
;MTLQEFSQEFDLLYNNISSNQAPGLTEYEKSVFLTQAQEALILDLYKGITGDSFETTEEVTRYLNSLVITYNVSQLNSNDFMLAVKETKIKLPDNLLFITYQAAQVDNRDVIVVPTRQDSLFNELKNPFKGPNKNRVLCISEEGMNTLYSKGNVQKYYIKYLAHPYPIILEDEGFTINGYSEPKEVNWLPESLHRQIILRAVQLAKTVWQS
;
A
#
# COMPACT_ATOMS: atom_id res chain seq x y z
N MET A 1 18.74 1.36 -11.91
CA MET A 1 19.54 2.56 -11.55
C MET A 1 20.07 2.39 -10.14
N THR A 2 21.32 2.73 -9.91
CA THR A 2 21.94 2.78 -8.58
C THR A 2 21.49 4.04 -7.82
N LEU A 3 21.68 4.09 -6.50
CA LEU A 3 21.36 5.27 -5.70
C LEU A 3 22.17 6.50 -6.13
N GLN A 4 23.44 6.31 -6.51
CA GLN A 4 24.28 7.38 -7.05
C GLN A 4 23.74 7.95 -8.37
N GLU A 5 23.25 7.09 -9.26
CA GLU A 5 22.60 7.52 -10.50
C GLU A 5 21.33 8.30 -10.23
N PHE A 6 20.53 7.93 -9.20
CA PHE A 6 19.36 8.70 -8.76
C PHE A 6 19.76 10.12 -8.32
N SER A 7 20.77 10.26 -7.47
CA SER A 7 21.24 11.58 -7.01
C SER A 7 21.76 12.42 -8.17
N GLN A 8 22.61 11.86 -9.05
CA GLN A 8 23.19 12.56 -10.17
C GLN A 8 22.13 13.01 -11.21
N GLU A 9 21.19 12.14 -11.55
CA GLU A 9 20.12 12.48 -12.50
C GLU A 9 19.15 13.50 -11.90
N PHE A 10 18.86 13.41 -10.60
CA PHE A 10 18.09 14.42 -9.89
C PHE A 10 18.76 15.81 -9.98
N ASP A 11 20.05 15.90 -9.66
CA ASP A 11 20.82 17.16 -9.72
C ASP A 11 20.85 17.73 -11.14
N LEU A 12 21.07 16.88 -12.14
CA LEU A 12 21.09 17.29 -13.54
C LEU A 12 19.75 17.90 -13.96
N LEU A 13 18.65 17.28 -13.61
CA LEU A 13 17.29 17.76 -13.96
C LEU A 13 16.89 18.96 -13.12
N TYR A 14 17.28 19.00 -11.84
CA TYR A 14 16.98 20.11 -10.95
C TYR A 14 17.72 21.38 -11.40
N ASN A 15 19.01 21.28 -11.73
CA ASN A 15 19.83 22.41 -12.18
C ASN A 15 19.46 22.91 -13.60
N ASN A 16 19.06 22.01 -14.50
CA ASN A 16 18.67 22.39 -15.87
C ASN A 16 17.36 23.20 -15.93
N ILE A 17 16.49 23.04 -14.95
CA ILE A 17 15.16 23.65 -14.97
C ILE A 17 15.09 24.84 -13.99
N SER A 18 15.95 24.92 -12.99
CA SER A 18 16.04 26.05 -12.08
C SER A 18 17.00 27.10 -12.64
N SER A 19 16.59 28.37 -12.65
CA SER A 19 17.51 29.48 -12.87
C SER A 19 18.64 29.37 -11.84
N ASN A 20 19.84 29.87 -12.15
CA ASN A 20 21.08 29.85 -11.33
C ASN A 20 20.94 30.33 -9.86
N GLN A 21 19.75 30.48 -9.34
CA GLN A 21 19.40 30.96 -7.99
C GLN A 21 18.78 29.88 -7.10
N ALA A 22 18.54 28.65 -7.59
CA ALA A 22 17.99 27.61 -6.74
C ALA A 22 19.07 27.12 -5.74
N PRO A 23 18.73 27.01 -4.45
CA PRO A 23 19.66 26.46 -3.45
C PRO A 23 19.98 25.00 -3.77
N GLY A 24 21.21 24.58 -3.51
CA GLY A 24 21.58 23.17 -3.56
C GLY A 24 20.77 22.40 -2.52
N LEU A 25 20.30 21.21 -2.89
CA LEU A 25 19.58 20.30 -1.98
C LEU A 25 20.57 19.31 -1.36
N THR A 26 20.38 19.02 -0.09
CA THR A 26 21.11 17.95 0.63
C THR A 26 20.61 16.58 0.16
N GLU A 27 21.42 15.53 0.36
CA GLU A 27 21.02 14.14 0.04
C GLU A 27 19.78 13.70 0.85
N TYR A 28 19.62 14.24 2.06
CA TYR A 28 18.37 14.04 2.83
C TYR A 28 17.15 14.63 2.14
N GLU A 29 17.21 15.89 1.71
CA GLU A 29 16.08 16.55 1.04
C GLU A 29 15.74 15.85 -0.29
N LYS A 30 16.75 15.45 -1.06
CA LYS A 30 16.54 14.66 -2.28
C LYS A 30 15.87 13.33 -1.97
N SER A 31 16.32 12.62 -0.93
CA SER A 31 15.73 11.34 -0.48
C SER A 31 14.27 11.50 -0.08
N VAL A 32 13.90 12.58 0.61
CA VAL A 32 12.51 12.89 0.96
C VAL A 32 11.66 13.11 -0.29
N PHE A 33 12.12 13.93 -1.25
CA PHE A 33 11.38 14.18 -2.48
C PHE A 33 11.25 12.93 -3.36
N LEU A 34 12.30 12.12 -3.46
CA LEU A 34 12.29 10.87 -4.20
C LEU A 34 11.30 9.86 -3.59
N THR A 35 11.28 9.73 -2.27
CA THR A 35 10.34 8.85 -1.56
C THR A 35 8.89 9.30 -1.76
N GLN A 36 8.61 10.60 -1.61
CA GLN A 36 7.27 11.15 -1.85
C GLN A 36 6.83 10.97 -3.31
N ALA A 37 7.72 11.18 -4.25
CA ALA A 37 7.44 10.97 -5.68
C ALA A 37 7.13 9.51 -5.99
N GLN A 38 7.88 8.57 -5.40
CA GLN A 38 7.67 7.13 -5.52
C GLN A 38 6.29 6.73 -4.98
N GLU A 39 5.95 7.16 -3.76
CA GLU A 39 4.64 6.87 -3.16
C GLU A 39 3.49 7.43 -4.00
N ALA A 40 3.62 8.67 -4.45
CA ALA A 40 2.60 9.29 -5.30
C ALA A 40 2.47 8.61 -6.66
N LEU A 41 3.57 8.13 -7.27
CA LEU A 41 3.53 7.37 -8.51
C LEU A 41 2.80 6.04 -8.33
N ILE A 42 3.08 5.30 -7.26
CA ILE A 42 2.40 4.03 -6.95
C ILE A 42 0.91 4.24 -6.72
N LEU A 43 0.52 5.31 -6.03
CA LEU A 43 -0.89 5.66 -5.83
C LEU A 43 -1.60 5.97 -7.15
N ASP A 44 -0.95 6.68 -8.07
CA ASP A 44 -1.52 7.01 -9.37
C ASP A 44 -1.63 5.76 -10.25
N LEU A 45 -0.63 4.89 -10.24
CA LEU A 45 -0.68 3.60 -10.92
C LEU A 45 -1.82 2.72 -10.38
N TYR A 46 -1.98 2.66 -9.07
CA TYR A 46 -3.08 1.91 -8.45
C TYR A 46 -4.46 2.47 -8.83
N LYS A 47 -4.62 3.78 -8.82
CA LYS A 47 -5.87 4.44 -9.27
C LYS A 47 -6.12 4.22 -10.76
N GLY A 48 -5.08 4.18 -11.58
CA GLY A 48 -5.17 3.88 -13.01
C GLY A 48 -5.68 2.48 -13.30
N ILE A 49 -5.39 1.48 -12.46
CA ILE A 49 -5.96 0.12 -12.57
C ILE A 49 -7.48 0.13 -12.37
N THR A 50 -7.99 1.04 -11.53
CA THR A 50 -9.43 1.19 -11.29
C THR A 50 -10.13 2.07 -12.32
N GLY A 51 -9.41 2.66 -13.27
CA GLY A 51 -9.92 3.48 -14.38
C GLY A 51 -10.03 2.70 -15.69
N ASP A 52 -10.99 3.08 -16.53
CA ASP A 52 -11.52 2.35 -17.69
C ASP A 52 -10.58 2.15 -18.92
N SER A 53 -9.26 2.31 -18.83
CA SER A 53 -8.38 2.12 -19.99
C SER A 53 -7.68 0.75 -20.00
N PHE A 54 -8.09 -0.08 -20.95
CA PHE A 54 -7.66 -1.47 -21.13
C PHE A 54 -6.15 -1.63 -21.45
N GLU A 55 -5.55 -0.70 -22.18
CA GLU A 55 -4.15 -0.79 -22.63
C GLU A 55 -3.12 -0.49 -21.53
N THR A 56 -3.45 0.35 -20.57
CA THR A 56 -2.58 0.65 -19.42
C THR A 56 -2.65 -0.41 -18.32
N THR A 57 -3.66 -1.28 -18.34
CA THR A 57 -3.97 -2.17 -17.22
C THR A 57 -2.96 -3.31 -17.05
N GLU A 58 -2.48 -3.95 -18.14
CA GLU A 58 -1.53 -5.06 -18.01
C GLU A 58 -0.14 -4.61 -17.59
N GLU A 59 0.35 -3.52 -18.18
CA GLU A 59 1.67 -2.98 -17.85
C GLU A 59 1.70 -2.46 -16.40
N VAL A 60 0.69 -1.70 -16.00
CA VAL A 60 0.52 -1.21 -14.63
C VAL A 60 0.36 -2.36 -13.63
N THR A 61 -0.40 -3.39 -13.96
CA THR A 61 -0.56 -4.58 -13.12
C THR A 61 0.76 -5.30 -12.93
N ARG A 62 1.58 -5.43 -13.97
CA ARG A 62 2.92 -6.02 -13.89
C ARG A 62 3.82 -5.24 -12.92
N TYR A 63 3.77 -3.91 -12.97
CA TYR A 63 4.56 -3.05 -12.10
C TYR A 63 4.12 -3.15 -10.63
N LEU A 64 2.82 -3.15 -10.37
CA LEU A 64 2.32 -3.25 -9.01
C LEU A 64 2.48 -4.66 -8.42
N ASN A 65 2.49 -5.70 -9.24
CA ASN A 65 2.66 -7.09 -8.77
C ASN A 65 4.00 -7.32 -8.04
N SER A 66 5.04 -6.54 -8.33
CA SER A 66 6.31 -6.62 -7.59
C SER A 66 6.19 -6.18 -6.13
N LEU A 67 5.18 -5.36 -5.81
CA LEU A 67 4.88 -4.88 -4.45
C LEU A 67 3.78 -5.70 -3.75
N VAL A 68 3.18 -6.68 -4.44
CA VAL A 68 2.11 -7.50 -3.86
C VAL A 68 2.71 -8.59 -2.98
N ILE A 69 2.33 -8.55 -1.71
CA ILE A 69 2.72 -9.52 -0.70
C ILE A 69 1.51 -10.37 -0.31
N THR A 70 1.74 -11.66 -0.10
CA THR A 70 0.74 -12.58 0.46
C THR A 70 0.98 -12.72 1.96
N TYR A 71 -0.04 -12.48 2.76
CA TYR A 71 -0.01 -12.63 4.21
C TYR A 71 -1.11 -13.58 4.66
N ASN A 72 -0.73 -14.58 5.44
CA ASN A 72 -1.62 -15.63 5.91
C ASN A 72 -1.58 -15.67 7.43
N VAL A 73 -2.75 -15.65 8.06
CA VAL A 73 -2.88 -15.83 9.50
C VAL A 73 -3.67 -17.09 9.79
N SER A 74 -3.13 -17.93 10.65
CA SER A 74 -3.76 -19.17 11.12
C SER A 74 -3.91 -19.15 12.64
N GLN A 75 -4.68 -20.09 13.19
CA GLN A 75 -4.94 -20.22 14.64
C GLN A 75 -5.63 -18.94 15.22
N LEU A 76 -6.67 -18.51 14.53
CA LEU A 76 -7.46 -17.36 14.94
C LEU A 76 -8.49 -17.77 16.01
N ASN A 77 -8.67 -16.89 17.00
CA ASN A 77 -9.69 -17.02 18.02
C ASN A 77 -10.92 -16.20 17.65
N SER A 78 -12.07 -16.86 17.61
CA SER A 78 -13.36 -16.23 17.37
C SER A 78 -14.12 -16.10 18.70
N ASN A 79 -14.56 -14.89 19.02
CA ASN A 79 -15.36 -14.59 20.21
C ASN A 79 -16.83 -14.43 19.83
N ASP A 80 -17.72 -14.75 20.75
CA ASP A 80 -19.13 -14.52 20.51
C ASP A 80 -19.44 -13.02 20.47
N PHE A 81 -20.21 -12.64 19.46
CA PHE A 81 -20.70 -11.29 19.24
C PHE A 81 -22.25 -11.29 19.28
N MET A 82 -22.91 -10.24 18.90
CA MET A 82 -24.38 -10.17 18.89
C MET A 82 -24.98 -10.97 17.70
N LEU A 83 -26.29 -11.31 17.80
CA LEU A 83 -27.06 -11.96 16.72
C LEU A 83 -26.54 -13.34 16.28
N ALA A 84 -25.97 -14.13 17.21
CA ALA A 84 -25.37 -15.43 16.92
C ALA A 84 -24.25 -15.35 15.84
N VAL A 85 -23.52 -14.26 15.82
CA VAL A 85 -22.36 -13.99 14.98
C VAL A 85 -21.11 -14.04 15.87
N LYS A 86 -19.99 -14.47 15.31
CA LYS A 86 -18.68 -14.46 15.96
C LYS A 86 -17.82 -13.34 15.39
N GLU A 87 -17.04 -12.75 16.25
CA GLU A 87 -16.06 -11.72 15.92
C GLU A 87 -14.63 -12.29 16.00
N THR A 88 -13.83 -11.99 14.99
CA THR A 88 -12.41 -12.39 14.94
C THR A 88 -11.56 -11.19 14.55
N LYS A 89 -10.68 -10.76 15.45
CA LYS A 89 -9.78 -9.62 15.24
C LYS A 89 -8.43 -10.10 14.72
N ILE A 90 -7.94 -9.45 13.69
CA ILE A 90 -6.70 -9.82 12.99
C ILE A 90 -5.86 -8.56 12.81
N LYS A 91 -4.64 -8.58 13.36
CA LYS A 91 -3.68 -7.49 13.13
C LYS A 91 -3.18 -7.57 11.69
N LEU A 92 -3.23 -6.44 10.99
CA LEU A 92 -2.66 -6.30 9.65
C LEU A 92 -1.17 -5.99 9.72
N PRO A 93 -0.40 -6.28 8.64
CA PRO A 93 0.99 -5.86 8.55
C PRO A 93 1.13 -4.34 8.58
N ASP A 94 2.16 -3.84 9.28
CA ASP A 94 2.39 -2.41 9.44
C ASP A 94 2.76 -1.71 8.11
N ASN A 95 3.28 -2.47 7.14
CA ASN A 95 3.62 -1.98 5.80
C ASN A 95 2.49 -2.12 4.77
N LEU A 96 1.25 -2.34 5.20
CA LEU A 96 0.11 -2.51 4.30
C LEU A 96 -0.34 -1.14 3.75
N LEU A 97 -0.40 -1.03 2.42
CA LEU A 97 -0.94 0.13 1.72
C LEU A 97 -2.40 -0.11 1.29
N PHE A 98 -2.65 -1.14 0.48
CA PHE A 98 -3.99 -1.52 0.01
C PHE A 98 -4.17 -3.03 -0.03
N ILE A 99 -5.33 -3.50 0.41
CA ILE A 99 -5.72 -4.91 0.26
C ILE A 99 -6.27 -5.11 -1.17
N THR A 100 -5.62 -5.99 -1.94
CA THR A 100 -6.03 -6.33 -3.31
C THR A 100 -6.90 -7.57 -3.37
N TYR A 101 -6.75 -8.48 -2.42
CA TYR A 101 -7.54 -9.71 -2.31
C TYR A 101 -7.64 -10.13 -0.85
N GLN A 102 -8.79 -10.67 -0.46
CA GLN A 102 -8.99 -11.25 0.86
C GLN A 102 -9.93 -12.44 0.81
N ALA A 103 -9.60 -13.45 1.58
CA ALA A 103 -10.41 -14.65 1.78
C ALA A 103 -10.24 -15.17 3.20
N ALA A 104 -11.19 -15.96 3.68
CA ALA A 104 -11.10 -16.59 4.99
C ALA A 104 -11.53 -18.05 4.92
N GLN A 105 -11.06 -18.85 5.87
CA GLN A 105 -11.53 -20.22 6.09
C GLN A 105 -12.36 -20.26 7.39
N VAL A 106 -13.63 -20.65 7.24
CA VAL A 106 -14.58 -20.78 8.35
C VAL A 106 -15.09 -22.22 8.39
N ASP A 107 -14.94 -22.88 9.53
CA ASP A 107 -15.35 -24.28 9.73
C ASP A 107 -14.90 -25.21 8.56
N ASN A 108 -13.61 -25.10 8.18
CA ASN A 108 -12.96 -25.83 7.07
C ASN A 108 -13.52 -25.53 5.66
N ARG A 109 -14.19 -24.40 5.46
CA ARG A 109 -14.68 -23.94 4.16
C ARG A 109 -14.08 -22.60 3.81
N ASP A 110 -13.65 -22.46 2.59
CA ASP A 110 -13.21 -21.18 2.06
C ASP A 110 -14.42 -20.28 1.77
N VAL A 111 -14.36 -19.07 2.28
CA VAL A 111 -15.47 -18.11 2.20
C VAL A 111 -14.94 -16.77 1.68
N ILE A 112 -15.81 -16.03 1.00
CA ILE A 112 -15.51 -14.68 0.56
C ILE A 112 -15.58 -13.72 1.75
N VAL A 113 -14.67 -12.74 1.75
CA VAL A 113 -14.67 -11.64 2.72
C VAL A 113 -15.23 -10.40 2.04
N VAL A 114 -16.26 -9.83 2.62
CA VAL A 114 -16.94 -8.65 2.08
C VAL A 114 -16.67 -7.46 2.99
N PRO A 115 -15.97 -6.43 2.50
CA PRO A 115 -15.77 -5.19 3.24
C PRO A 115 -17.12 -4.52 3.53
N THR A 116 -17.28 -4.07 4.76
CA THR A 116 -18.52 -3.46 5.26
C THR A 116 -18.18 -2.19 6.01
N ARG A 117 -19.08 -1.21 6.01
CA ARG A 117 -18.92 0.03 6.80
C ARG A 117 -19.42 -0.16 8.23
N GLN A 118 -18.80 0.53 9.18
CA GLN A 118 -19.20 0.52 10.59
C GLN A 118 -20.66 0.92 10.79
N ASP A 119 -21.09 1.98 10.11
CA ASP A 119 -22.45 2.53 10.21
C ASP A 119 -23.54 1.57 9.69
N SER A 120 -23.19 0.71 8.73
CA SER A 120 -24.10 -0.25 8.13
C SER A 120 -24.06 -1.64 8.77
N LEU A 121 -23.03 -1.95 9.56
CA LEU A 121 -22.77 -3.29 10.09
C LEU A 121 -24.00 -3.91 10.75
N PHE A 122 -24.64 -3.20 11.70
CA PHE A 122 -25.77 -3.75 12.45
C PHE A 122 -26.95 -4.11 11.56
N ASN A 123 -27.23 -3.29 10.55
CA ASN A 123 -28.29 -3.54 9.59
C ASN A 123 -27.95 -4.71 8.66
N GLU A 124 -26.69 -4.83 8.27
CA GLU A 124 -26.22 -5.94 7.45
C GLU A 124 -26.22 -7.27 8.21
N LEU A 125 -25.82 -7.28 9.49
CA LEU A 125 -25.88 -8.47 10.34
C LEU A 125 -27.30 -9.03 10.48
N LYS A 126 -28.32 -8.17 10.52
CA LYS A 126 -29.74 -8.55 10.59
C LYS A 126 -30.30 -8.99 9.22
N ASN A 127 -29.67 -8.61 8.13
CA ASN A 127 -30.18 -8.89 6.80
C ASN A 127 -29.80 -10.32 6.38
N PRO A 128 -30.78 -11.23 6.12
CA PRO A 128 -30.48 -12.60 5.74
C PRO A 128 -29.74 -12.72 4.40
N PHE A 129 -29.85 -11.71 3.53
CA PHE A 129 -29.20 -11.72 2.20
C PHE A 129 -27.82 -11.05 2.21
N LYS A 130 -27.59 -10.05 3.05
CA LYS A 130 -26.32 -9.31 3.14
C LYS A 130 -25.46 -9.76 4.30
N GLY A 131 -26.02 -10.32 5.35
CA GLY A 131 -25.31 -10.77 6.54
C GLY A 131 -24.36 -11.94 6.30
N PRO A 132 -23.54 -12.27 7.33
CA PRO A 132 -22.64 -13.41 7.24
C PRO A 132 -23.41 -14.73 7.10
N ASN A 133 -22.91 -15.61 6.25
CA ASN A 133 -23.49 -16.91 5.98
C ASN A 133 -22.40 -17.96 5.75
N LYS A 134 -22.79 -19.17 5.29
CA LYS A 134 -21.83 -20.28 5.07
C LYS A 134 -20.76 -20.00 4.02
N ASN A 135 -20.97 -19.01 3.14
CA ASN A 135 -20.08 -18.70 2.02
C ASN A 135 -19.48 -17.29 2.12
N ARG A 136 -19.89 -16.50 3.13
CA ARG A 136 -19.51 -15.10 3.24
C ARG A 136 -19.32 -14.69 4.69
N VAL A 137 -18.27 -13.92 4.94
CA VAL A 137 -18.02 -13.16 6.17
C VAL A 137 -18.00 -11.66 5.85
N LEU A 138 -18.39 -10.83 6.82
CA LEU A 138 -18.24 -9.39 6.73
C LEU A 138 -16.92 -8.98 7.37
N CYS A 139 -16.31 -7.92 6.86
CA CYS A 139 -15.05 -7.40 7.36
C CYS A 139 -15.14 -5.89 7.56
N ILE A 140 -14.70 -5.43 8.72
CA ILE A 140 -14.45 -4.02 8.99
C ILE A 140 -12.95 -3.83 9.21
N SER A 141 -12.38 -2.82 8.55
CA SER A 141 -10.98 -2.45 8.73
C SER A 141 -10.89 -1.19 9.59
N GLU A 142 -10.18 -1.26 10.71
CA GLU A 142 -10.02 -0.18 11.69
C GLU A 142 -8.61 -0.23 12.28
N GLU A 143 -7.96 0.93 12.38
CA GLU A 143 -6.71 1.11 13.14
C GLU A 143 -5.65 0.00 12.94
N GLY A 144 -5.43 -0.43 11.69
CA GLY A 144 -4.46 -1.49 11.38
C GLY A 144 -4.92 -2.89 11.74
N MET A 145 -6.21 -3.09 12.01
CA MET A 145 -6.82 -4.40 12.26
C MET A 145 -8.00 -4.65 11.32
N ASN A 146 -8.18 -5.90 10.94
CA ASN A 146 -9.40 -6.38 10.31
C ASN A 146 -10.23 -7.17 11.31
N THR A 147 -11.49 -6.79 11.46
CA THR A 147 -12.46 -7.50 12.28
C THR A 147 -13.42 -8.26 11.36
N LEU A 148 -13.40 -9.59 11.44
CA LEU A 148 -14.25 -10.48 10.67
C LEU A 148 -15.48 -10.87 11.48
N TYR A 149 -16.65 -10.77 10.86
CA TYR A 149 -17.94 -11.20 11.43
C TYR A 149 -18.45 -12.41 10.67
N SER A 150 -18.58 -13.57 11.35
CA SER A 150 -18.91 -14.87 10.77
C SER A 150 -19.94 -15.63 11.60
N LYS A 151 -20.61 -16.63 11.00
CA LYS A 151 -21.48 -17.55 11.76
C LYS A 151 -20.74 -18.75 12.34
N GLY A 152 -19.53 -19.03 11.89
CA GLY A 152 -18.67 -20.10 12.37
C GLY A 152 -17.34 -19.59 12.90
N ASN A 153 -16.44 -20.51 13.25
CA ASN A 153 -15.09 -20.16 13.71
C ASN A 153 -14.18 -19.86 12.50
N VAL A 154 -13.58 -18.67 12.48
CA VAL A 154 -12.56 -18.34 11.51
C VAL A 154 -11.25 -19.04 11.90
N GLN A 155 -10.74 -19.88 11.02
CA GLN A 155 -9.53 -20.67 11.26
C GLN A 155 -8.31 -20.06 10.58
N LYS A 156 -8.51 -19.53 9.36
CA LYS A 156 -7.46 -18.89 8.57
C LYS A 156 -7.99 -17.65 7.87
N TYR A 157 -7.09 -16.70 7.70
CA TYR A 157 -7.35 -15.50 6.93
C TYR A 157 -6.20 -15.25 5.95
N TYR A 158 -6.54 -14.98 4.72
CA TYR A 158 -5.62 -14.77 3.61
C TYR A 158 -5.82 -13.38 3.03
N ILE A 159 -4.75 -12.63 2.90
CA ILE A 159 -4.76 -11.38 2.17
C ILE A 159 -3.62 -11.34 1.16
N LYS A 160 -3.89 -10.73 0.01
CA LYS A 160 -2.85 -10.16 -0.85
C LYS A 160 -2.99 -8.65 -0.75
N TYR A 161 -1.89 -7.99 -0.51
CA TYR A 161 -1.89 -6.56 -0.32
C TYR A 161 -0.70 -5.92 -1.04
N LEU A 162 -0.90 -4.68 -1.46
CA LEU A 162 0.16 -3.82 -1.93
C LEU A 162 0.88 -3.27 -0.70
N ALA A 163 2.18 -3.53 -0.59
CA ALA A 163 2.98 -3.00 0.49
C ALA A 163 3.46 -1.58 0.19
N HIS A 164 3.69 -0.81 1.25
CA HIS A 164 4.46 0.43 1.12
C HIS A 164 5.84 0.12 0.54
N PRO A 165 6.28 0.84 -0.48
CA PRO A 165 7.62 0.67 -1.01
C PRO A 165 8.66 1.07 0.04
N TYR A 166 9.84 0.49 -0.05
CA TYR A 166 10.97 0.93 0.75
C TYR A 166 11.34 2.37 0.34
N PRO A 167 11.61 3.28 1.28
CA PRO A 167 11.99 4.65 0.93
C PRO A 167 13.30 4.68 0.15
N ILE A 168 13.45 5.65 -0.73
CA ILE A 168 14.68 5.89 -1.47
C ILE A 168 15.59 6.75 -0.59
N ILE A 169 16.59 6.14 0.04
CA ILE A 169 17.58 6.79 0.88
C ILE A 169 18.90 6.78 0.10
N LEU A 170 19.41 7.96 -0.24
CA LEU A 170 20.59 8.09 -1.11
C LEU A 170 21.90 7.83 -0.37
N GLU A 171 22.03 8.28 0.88
CA GLU A 171 23.22 8.12 1.71
C GLU A 171 22.87 7.76 3.16
N ASP A 172 23.79 7.08 3.84
CA ASP A 172 23.69 6.74 5.27
C ASP A 172 24.26 7.89 6.13
N GLU A 173 23.52 8.98 6.22
CA GLU A 173 23.88 10.14 7.05
C GLU A 173 23.23 10.12 8.44
N GLY A 174 22.71 8.98 8.89
CA GLY A 174 22.10 8.84 10.21
C GLY A 174 20.69 9.44 10.35
N PHE A 175 20.02 9.77 9.25
CA PHE A 175 18.61 10.17 9.24
C PHE A 175 17.68 8.99 8.93
N THR A 176 16.41 9.14 9.30
CA THR A 176 15.37 8.13 9.03
C THR A 176 14.26 8.71 8.18
N ILE A 177 13.80 7.92 7.18
CA ILE A 177 12.62 8.22 6.37
C ILE A 177 11.63 7.06 6.55
N ASN A 178 10.41 7.34 6.98
CA ASN A 178 9.38 6.32 7.25
C ASN A 178 9.84 5.18 8.18
N GLY A 179 10.77 5.47 9.13
CA GLY A 179 11.30 4.50 10.07
C GLY A 179 12.47 3.64 9.53
N TYR A 180 12.97 3.92 8.34
CA TYR A 180 14.13 3.27 7.73
C TYR A 180 15.32 4.23 7.67
N SER A 181 16.52 3.74 7.94
CA SER A 181 17.78 4.52 7.93
C SER A 181 18.78 4.01 6.90
N GLU A 182 18.66 2.77 6.46
CA GLU A 182 19.65 2.15 5.57
C GLU A 182 19.34 2.42 4.10
N PRO A 183 20.33 2.84 3.29
CA PRO A 183 20.16 2.92 1.84
C PRO A 183 20.01 1.52 1.24
N LYS A 184 19.03 1.36 0.35
CA LYS A 184 18.82 0.11 -0.40
C LYS A 184 18.60 0.42 -1.87
N GLU A 185 19.21 -0.39 -2.73
CA GLU A 185 18.96 -0.31 -4.16
C GLU A 185 17.47 -0.48 -4.49
N VAL A 186 16.97 0.33 -5.42
CA VAL A 186 15.55 0.34 -5.83
C VAL A 186 15.27 -0.80 -6.80
N ASN A 187 15.28 -2.04 -6.30
CA ASN A 187 15.12 -3.25 -7.13
C ASN A 187 13.65 -3.71 -7.24
N TRP A 188 12.74 -3.11 -6.45
CA TRP A 188 11.32 -3.48 -6.41
C TRP A 188 10.46 -2.84 -7.49
N LEU A 189 10.98 -1.83 -8.20
CA LEU A 189 10.33 -1.19 -9.32
C LEU A 189 11.14 -1.39 -10.62
N PRO A 190 10.48 -1.50 -11.77
CA PRO A 190 11.17 -1.55 -13.07
C PRO A 190 11.94 -0.26 -13.35
N GLU A 191 13.07 -0.36 -14.03
CA GLU A 191 13.92 0.78 -14.37
C GLU A 191 13.19 1.87 -15.17
N SER A 192 12.19 1.50 -15.97
CA SER A 192 11.36 2.44 -16.72
C SER A 192 10.63 3.46 -15.84
N LEU A 193 10.33 3.10 -14.58
CA LEU A 193 9.67 3.99 -13.62
C LEU A 193 10.66 4.86 -12.84
N HIS A 194 11.93 4.49 -12.76
CA HIS A 194 12.94 5.25 -12.01
C HIS A 194 13.02 6.70 -12.50
N ARG A 195 13.05 6.90 -13.82
CA ARG A 195 13.09 8.24 -14.40
C ARG A 195 11.84 9.06 -14.15
N GLN A 196 10.67 8.41 -14.12
CA GLN A 196 9.42 9.08 -13.78
C GLN A 196 9.40 9.54 -12.31
N ILE A 197 9.97 8.74 -11.40
CA ILE A 197 10.15 9.12 -9.98
C ILE A 197 11.03 10.36 -9.88
N ILE A 198 12.19 10.37 -10.55
CA ILE A 198 13.11 11.51 -10.50
C ILE A 198 12.46 12.77 -11.05
N LEU A 199 11.81 12.72 -12.23
CA LEU A 199 11.11 13.86 -12.81
C LEU A 199 10.05 14.43 -11.87
N ARG A 200 9.27 13.55 -11.23
CA ARG A 200 8.24 13.95 -10.27
C ARG A 200 8.85 14.54 -8.99
N ALA A 201 9.92 13.96 -8.48
CA ALA A 201 10.64 14.46 -7.31
C ALA A 201 11.20 15.87 -7.55
N VAL A 202 11.80 16.10 -8.73
CA VAL A 202 12.28 17.42 -9.13
C VAL A 202 11.13 18.44 -9.25
N GLN A 203 9.97 18.02 -9.74
CA GLN A 203 8.77 18.90 -9.77
C GLN A 203 8.31 19.27 -8.36
N LEU A 204 8.25 18.30 -7.44
CA LEU A 204 7.91 18.55 -6.03
C LEU A 204 8.89 19.52 -5.38
N ALA A 205 10.20 19.29 -5.52
CA ALA A 205 11.23 20.17 -4.97
C ALA A 205 11.06 21.63 -5.45
N LYS A 206 10.73 21.83 -6.73
CA LYS A 206 10.49 23.15 -7.28
C LYS A 206 9.24 23.83 -6.75
N THR A 207 8.16 23.08 -6.60
CA THR A 207 6.89 23.62 -6.10
C THR A 207 7.06 24.14 -4.68
N VAL A 208 7.84 23.45 -3.84
CA VAL A 208 8.14 23.88 -2.47
C VAL A 208 9.01 25.14 -2.45
N TRP A 209 9.86 25.33 -3.45
CA TRP A 209 10.74 26.50 -3.49
C TRP A 209 10.06 27.76 -4.05
N GLN A 210 9.01 27.59 -4.86
CA GLN A 210 8.26 28.70 -5.45
C GLN A 210 7.09 29.20 -4.57
N SER A 211 6.80 28.51 -3.46
CA SER A 211 5.78 28.87 -2.47
C SER A 211 6.36 29.74 -1.35
#